data_0d074de8cfc4460a7ae51e6905b7fa2c
#
_entry.id   0d074de8cfc4460a7ae51e6905b7fa2c
#
_cell.length_a   1.000
_cell.length_b   1.000
_cell.length_c   1.000
_cell.angle_alpha   90.00
_cell.angle_beta   90.00
_cell.angle_gamma   90.00
#
_symmetry.space_group_name_H-M   'P 1'
#
loop_
_entity.id
_entity.type
_entity.pdbx_description
1 polymer ?
#
loop_
_entity_poly.entity_id
_entity_poly.type
_entity_poly.pdbx_seq_one_letter_code
_entity_poly.pdbx_strand_id
1 'polypeptide(L)'
;MTPKRRPLNLANTITILRLPVLLAVGLLLYVPRAPWRLAAAPLIVILILMDTFDGYIARARHESSLLGSVLDIMADRTVELVLWICLADLGLISVVIPIVFVVRGTIVDALRSVHVSAGQRPFDSLQSPLGSFLVKSPWMRSGYAVVKCFAFAGLALVNALSLYAADGAVSLQLVASTHTVFRVLAWIATGFCLARGIPVVIEAMATLISAENHGEEPS
;
A
#
# COMPACT_ATOMS: atom_id res chain seq x y z
N MET A 1 -36.62 10.54 -11.38
CA MET A 1 -36.03 10.92 -10.08
C MET A 1 -34.79 10.06 -9.86
N THR A 2 -33.61 10.57 -10.08
CA THR A 2 -32.35 9.87 -9.75
C THR A 2 -32.23 9.80 -8.24
N PRO A 3 -31.99 8.63 -7.64
CA PRO A 3 -31.82 8.53 -6.19
C PRO A 3 -30.62 9.37 -5.77
N LYS A 4 -30.86 10.29 -4.85
CA LYS A 4 -29.87 11.18 -4.25
C LYS A 4 -28.82 10.28 -3.56
N ARG A 5 -27.67 10.02 -4.21
CA ARG A 5 -26.59 9.19 -3.66
C ARG A 5 -26.08 9.87 -2.40
N ARG A 6 -26.19 9.20 -1.26
CA ARG A 6 -25.64 9.71 0.01
C ARG A 6 -24.11 9.76 -0.12
N PRO A 7 -23.46 10.88 0.21
CA PRO A 7 -22.01 11.01 0.09
C PRO A 7 -21.25 10.02 1.01
N LEU A 8 -21.85 9.63 2.12
CA LEU A 8 -21.34 8.63 3.04
C LEU A 8 -22.16 7.34 2.88
N ASN A 9 -21.69 6.44 2.05
CA ASN A 9 -22.15 5.06 1.98
C ASN A 9 -21.30 4.16 2.90
N LEU A 10 -21.73 2.90 3.11
CA LEU A 10 -21.07 1.99 4.03
C LEU A 10 -19.60 1.75 3.65
N ALA A 11 -19.30 1.61 2.35
CA ALA A 11 -17.94 1.43 1.86
C ALA A 11 -17.04 2.63 2.23
N ASN A 12 -17.50 3.86 1.94
CA ASN A 12 -16.73 5.06 2.28
C ASN A 12 -16.52 5.22 3.79
N THR A 13 -17.48 4.79 4.60
CA THR A 13 -17.36 4.81 6.07
C THR A 13 -16.26 3.84 6.53
N ILE A 14 -16.18 2.63 5.96
CA ILE A 14 -15.12 1.66 6.27
C ILE A 14 -13.74 2.21 5.87
N THR A 15 -13.66 2.80 4.66
CA THR A 15 -12.41 3.42 4.19
C THR A 15 -11.93 4.54 5.12
N ILE A 16 -12.83 5.43 5.58
CA ILE A 16 -12.48 6.49 6.52
C ILE A 16 -12.07 5.91 7.88
N LEU A 17 -12.73 4.85 8.36
CA LEU A 17 -12.42 4.20 9.63
C LEU A 17 -11.02 3.56 9.64
N ARG A 18 -10.43 3.28 8.49
CA ARG A 18 -9.03 2.80 8.39
C ARG A 18 -8.02 3.80 8.95
N LEU A 19 -8.28 5.10 8.87
CA LEU A 19 -7.35 6.13 9.36
C LEU A 19 -7.21 6.13 10.90
N PRO A 20 -8.28 6.16 11.71
CA PRO A 20 -8.15 6.01 13.16
C PRO A 20 -7.58 4.64 13.58
N VAL A 21 -7.89 3.55 12.85
CA VAL A 21 -7.26 2.24 13.10
C VAL A 21 -5.76 2.28 12.81
N LEU A 22 -5.32 2.92 11.72
CA LEU A 22 -3.91 3.13 11.42
C LEU A 22 -3.21 3.94 12.53
N LEU A 23 -3.85 4.99 13.04
CA LEU A 23 -3.32 5.77 14.15
C LEU A 23 -3.15 4.91 15.41
N ALA A 24 -4.15 4.08 15.73
CA ALA A 24 -4.05 3.13 16.83
C ALA A 24 -2.89 2.13 16.64
N VAL A 25 -2.71 1.58 15.42
CA VAL A 25 -1.56 0.73 15.09
C VAL A 25 -0.25 1.49 15.31
N GLY A 26 -0.14 2.71 14.78
CA GLY A 26 1.03 3.56 14.98
C GLY A 26 1.36 3.74 16.47
N LEU A 27 0.38 4.11 17.28
CA LEU A 27 0.58 4.26 18.73
C LEU A 27 1.03 2.94 19.38
N LEU A 28 0.40 1.82 19.06
CA LEU A 28 0.73 0.51 19.62
C LEU A 28 2.16 0.06 19.31
N LEU A 29 2.69 0.40 18.12
CA LEU A 29 4.06 0.05 17.74
C LEU A 29 5.11 0.69 18.66
N TYR A 30 4.81 1.83 19.29
CA TYR A 30 5.75 2.57 20.16
C TYR A 30 5.48 2.37 21.67
N VAL A 31 4.39 1.68 22.07
CA VAL A 31 4.12 1.42 23.49
C VAL A 31 5.23 0.58 24.12
N PRO A 32 5.80 0.97 25.29
CA PRO A 32 6.88 0.23 25.94
C PRO A 32 6.40 -1.00 26.74
N ARG A 33 5.35 -1.68 26.28
CA ARG A 33 4.77 -2.87 26.94
C ARG A 33 4.52 -3.94 25.89
N ALA A 34 5.17 -5.09 26.02
CA ALA A 34 5.13 -6.17 25.05
C ALA A 34 3.72 -6.66 24.67
N PRO A 35 2.75 -6.88 25.60
CA PRO A 35 1.40 -7.32 25.21
C PRO A 35 0.65 -6.32 24.32
N TRP A 36 0.79 -5.01 24.59
CA TRP A 36 0.16 -3.97 23.79
C TRP A 36 0.81 -3.85 22.41
N ARG A 37 2.15 -3.93 22.36
CA ARG A 37 2.89 -3.91 21.07
C ARG A 37 2.56 -5.13 20.23
N LEU A 38 2.31 -6.30 20.85
CA LEU A 38 1.89 -7.51 20.15
C LEU A 38 0.53 -7.33 19.45
N ALA A 39 -0.38 -6.55 20.02
CA ALA A 39 -1.68 -6.28 19.41
C ALA A 39 -1.60 -5.51 18.08
N ALA A 40 -0.47 -4.84 17.79
CA ALA A 40 -0.27 -4.16 16.51
C ALA A 40 -0.28 -5.14 15.32
N ALA A 41 0.28 -6.33 15.47
CA ALA A 41 0.38 -7.30 14.38
C ALA A 41 -1.00 -7.77 13.84
N PRO A 42 -1.93 -8.29 14.67
CA PRO A 42 -3.26 -8.64 14.20
C PRO A 42 -4.07 -7.41 13.75
N LEU A 43 -3.87 -6.24 14.36
CA LEU A 43 -4.57 -5.03 13.96
C LEU A 43 -4.13 -4.54 12.58
N ILE A 44 -2.86 -4.72 12.19
CA ILE A 44 -2.37 -4.49 10.82
C ILE A 44 -3.08 -5.43 9.83
N VAL A 45 -3.24 -6.70 10.17
CA VAL A 45 -3.97 -7.64 9.31
C VAL A 45 -5.42 -7.19 9.13
N ILE A 46 -6.09 -6.81 10.21
CA ILE A 46 -7.46 -6.26 10.16
C ILE A 46 -7.51 -5.02 9.27
N LEU A 47 -6.56 -4.10 9.42
CA LEU A 47 -6.47 -2.87 8.64
C LEU A 47 -6.36 -3.14 7.14
N ILE A 48 -5.57 -4.15 6.74
CA ILE A 48 -5.42 -4.57 5.34
C ILE A 48 -6.68 -5.30 4.84
N LEU A 49 -7.31 -6.11 5.69
CA LEU A 49 -8.56 -6.78 5.32
C LEU A 49 -9.71 -5.79 5.13
N MET A 50 -9.77 -4.72 5.91
CA MET A 50 -10.77 -3.65 5.74
C MET A 50 -10.77 -3.08 4.33
N ASP A 51 -9.60 -2.91 3.69
CA ASP A 51 -9.43 -2.51 2.30
C ASP A 51 -10.10 -3.48 1.31
N THR A 52 -9.91 -4.76 1.54
CA THR A 52 -10.55 -5.80 0.70
C THR A 52 -12.06 -5.81 0.87
N PHE A 53 -12.54 -5.59 2.09
CA PHE A 53 -13.96 -5.62 2.41
C PHE A 53 -14.70 -4.39 1.88
N ASP A 54 -14.16 -3.18 1.97
CA ASP A 54 -14.84 -1.98 1.46
C ASP A 54 -14.97 -2.02 -0.06
N GLY A 55 -13.94 -2.47 -0.77
CA GLY A 55 -13.99 -2.70 -2.21
C GLY A 55 -15.00 -3.78 -2.61
N TYR A 56 -15.14 -4.86 -1.83
CA TYR A 56 -16.13 -5.88 -2.05
C TYR A 56 -17.57 -5.36 -1.85
N ILE A 57 -17.81 -4.64 -0.75
CA ILE A 57 -19.12 -4.05 -0.41
C ILE A 57 -19.55 -3.03 -1.46
N ALA A 58 -18.63 -2.15 -1.90
CA ALA A 58 -18.91 -1.14 -2.93
C ALA A 58 -19.38 -1.78 -4.24
N ARG A 59 -18.74 -2.88 -4.67
CA ARG A 59 -19.14 -3.63 -5.87
C ARG A 59 -20.46 -4.38 -5.68
N ALA A 60 -20.63 -5.08 -4.54
CA ALA A 60 -21.83 -5.87 -4.25
C ALA A 60 -23.10 -5.01 -4.13
N ARG A 61 -22.97 -3.75 -3.69
CA ARG A 61 -24.08 -2.82 -3.53
C ARG A 61 -24.27 -1.86 -4.70
N HIS A 62 -23.45 -1.95 -5.75
CA HIS A 62 -23.43 -0.98 -6.86
C HIS A 62 -23.29 0.49 -6.38
N GLU A 63 -22.59 0.70 -5.27
CA GLU A 63 -22.40 2.01 -4.62
C GLU A 63 -21.05 2.66 -5.00
N SER A 64 -20.41 2.20 -6.08
CA SER A 64 -19.17 2.81 -6.57
C SER A 64 -19.38 4.29 -6.92
N SER A 65 -18.58 5.16 -6.35
CA SER A 65 -18.62 6.62 -6.56
C SER A 65 -17.24 7.18 -6.81
N LEU A 66 -17.14 8.32 -7.49
CA LEU A 66 -15.86 9.01 -7.68
C LEU A 66 -15.22 9.36 -6.33
N LEU A 67 -16.00 9.85 -5.38
CA LEU A 67 -15.53 10.15 -4.01
C LEU A 67 -14.96 8.89 -3.33
N GLY A 68 -15.68 7.76 -3.43
CA GLY A 68 -15.21 6.48 -2.86
C GLY A 68 -13.87 6.04 -3.44
N SER A 69 -13.70 6.17 -4.76
CA SER A 69 -12.43 5.82 -5.42
C SER A 69 -11.27 6.73 -4.97
N VAL A 70 -11.52 8.03 -4.77
CA VAL A 70 -10.49 8.96 -4.27
C VAL A 70 -10.13 8.65 -2.82
N LEU A 71 -11.13 8.39 -1.96
CA LEU A 71 -10.92 8.02 -0.55
C LEU A 71 -10.12 6.72 -0.42
N ASP A 72 -10.42 5.73 -1.24
CA ASP A 72 -9.74 4.44 -1.27
C ASP A 72 -8.25 4.60 -1.63
N ILE A 73 -7.95 5.30 -2.73
CA ILE A 73 -6.57 5.59 -3.13
C ILE A 73 -5.81 6.34 -2.03
N MET A 74 -6.44 7.35 -1.42
CA MET A 74 -5.86 8.14 -0.35
C MET A 74 -5.56 7.27 0.89
N ALA A 75 -6.54 6.49 1.35
CA ALA A 75 -6.39 5.64 2.52
C ALA A 75 -5.33 4.56 2.31
N ASP A 76 -5.32 3.92 1.13
CA ASP A 76 -4.35 2.88 0.77
C ASP A 76 -2.91 3.40 0.79
N ARG A 77 -2.69 4.58 0.18
CA ARG A 77 -1.38 5.25 0.21
C ARG A 77 -0.96 5.65 1.62
N THR A 78 -1.88 6.22 2.39
CA THR A 78 -1.60 6.65 3.77
C THR A 78 -1.21 5.45 4.63
N VAL A 79 -1.97 4.36 4.58
CA VAL A 79 -1.66 3.13 5.33
C VAL A 79 -0.29 2.57 4.94
N GLU A 80 -0.04 2.40 3.65
CA GLU A 80 1.22 1.85 3.14
C GLU A 80 2.43 2.67 3.60
N LEU A 81 2.40 3.99 3.37
CA LEU A 81 3.53 4.87 3.68
C LEU A 81 3.76 5.02 5.18
N VAL A 82 2.71 5.20 5.97
CA VAL A 82 2.84 5.35 7.43
C VAL A 82 3.42 4.07 8.04
N LEU A 83 2.96 2.89 7.64
CA LEU A 83 3.52 1.63 8.15
C LEU A 83 4.99 1.47 7.79
N TRP A 84 5.41 1.73 6.53
CA TRP A 84 6.81 1.65 6.15
C TRP A 84 7.69 2.65 6.92
N ILE A 85 7.21 3.89 7.12
CA ILE A 85 7.92 4.92 7.88
C ILE A 85 8.07 4.52 9.34
N CYS A 86 7.00 4.08 10.01
CA CYS A 86 7.08 3.63 11.40
C CYS A 86 8.04 2.44 11.58
N LEU A 87 8.01 1.46 10.68
CA LEU A 87 8.91 0.31 10.75
C LEU A 87 10.38 0.68 10.50
N ALA A 88 10.64 1.67 9.66
CA ALA A 88 11.99 2.20 9.45
C ALA A 88 12.48 3.01 10.64
N ASP A 89 11.63 3.85 11.22
CA ASP A 89 11.93 4.64 12.43
C ASP A 89 12.25 3.74 13.64
N LEU A 90 11.55 2.61 13.76
CA LEU A 90 11.83 1.57 14.76
C LEU A 90 13.11 0.76 14.48
N GLY A 91 13.84 1.04 13.40
CA GLY A 91 15.06 0.33 13.02
C GLY A 91 14.85 -1.11 12.52
N LEU A 92 13.60 -1.51 12.22
CA LEU A 92 13.28 -2.86 11.77
C LEU A 92 13.62 -3.10 10.30
N ILE A 93 13.63 -2.05 9.49
CA ILE A 93 13.99 -2.06 8.06
C ILE A 93 14.87 -0.86 7.70
N SER A 94 15.49 -0.92 6.52
CA SER A 94 16.23 0.21 5.97
C SER A 94 15.30 1.36 5.57
N VAL A 95 15.70 2.61 5.83
CA VAL A 95 15.00 3.83 5.38
C VAL A 95 14.87 3.91 3.84
N VAL A 96 15.70 3.19 3.10
CA VAL A 96 15.61 3.08 1.63
C VAL A 96 14.25 2.53 1.18
N ILE A 97 13.66 1.62 1.96
CA ILE A 97 12.37 1.01 1.63
C ILE A 97 11.26 2.08 1.56
N PRO A 98 10.94 2.83 2.64
CA PRO A 98 9.92 3.88 2.54
C PRO A 98 10.24 4.94 1.49
N ILE A 99 11.51 5.30 1.28
CA ILE A 99 11.89 6.26 0.23
C ILE A 99 11.47 5.74 -1.15
N VAL A 100 11.76 4.48 -1.48
CA VAL A 100 11.36 3.86 -2.74
C VAL A 100 9.84 3.89 -2.93
N PHE A 101 9.08 3.55 -1.87
CA PHE A 101 7.61 3.56 -1.93
C PHE A 101 7.04 4.98 -2.13
N VAL A 102 7.60 5.99 -1.46
CA VAL A 102 7.21 7.41 -1.61
C VAL A 102 7.51 7.88 -3.03
N VAL A 103 8.76 7.75 -3.48
CA VAL A 103 9.20 8.24 -4.80
C VAL A 103 8.40 7.58 -5.93
N ARG A 104 8.32 6.23 -5.91
CA ARG A 104 7.56 5.49 -6.91
C ARG A 104 6.07 5.86 -6.87
N GLY A 105 5.50 5.96 -5.68
CA GLY A 105 4.09 6.32 -5.50
C GLY A 105 3.79 7.69 -6.10
N THR A 106 4.56 8.70 -5.74
CA THR A 106 4.40 10.07 -6.22
C THR A 106 4.53 10.17 -7.75
N ILE A 107 5.55 9.53 -8.34
CA ILE A 107 5.74 9.55 -9.80
C ILE A 107 4.58 8.87 -10.52
N VAL A 108 4.19 7.66 -10.11
CA VAL A 108 3.09 6.92 -10.76
C VAL A 108 1.75 7.63 -10.61
N ASP A 109 1.48 8.23 -9.46
CA ASP A 109 0.21 8.93 -9.21
C ASP A 109 0.15 10.27 -9.99
N ALA A 110 1.28 10.98 -10.13
CA ALA A 110 1.40 12.16 -10.99
C ALA A 110 1.14 11.81 -12.47
N LEU A 111 1.80 10.78 -13.00
CA LEU A 111 1.58 10.34 -14.38
C LEU A 111 0.14 9.88 -14.62
N ARG A 112 -0.47 9.18 -13.66
CA ARG A 112 -1.88 8.78 -13.73
C ARG A 112 -2.82 9.98 -13.79
N SER A 113 -2.55 11.05 -13.04
CA SER A 113 -3.40 12.24 -13.03
C SER A 113 -3.43 12.94 -14.39
N VAL A 114 -2.30 12.97 -15.10
CA VAL A 114 -2.21 13.52 -16.46
C VAL A 114 -3.07 12.72 -17.45
N HIS A 115 -2.97 11.39 -17.43
CA HIS A 115 -3.79 10.55 -18.33
C HIS A 115 -5.29 10.65 -18.06
N VAL A 116 -5.69 10.75 -16.79
CA VAL A 116 -7.10 10.93 -16.43
C VAL A 116 -7.62 12.29 -16.88
N SER A 117 -6.81 13.36 -16.79
CA SER A 117 -7.17 14.70 -17.26
C SER A 117 -7.32 14.74 -18.78
N ALA A 118 -6.58 13.91 -19.51
CA ALA A 118 -6.71 13.72 -20.95
C ALA A 118 -7.85 12.77 -21.39
N GLY A 119 -8.73 12.35 -20.45
CA GLY A 119 -9.86 11.46 -20.74
C GLY A 119 -9.48 10.00 -21.06
N GLN A 120 -8.21 9.63 -20.89
CA GLN A 120 -7.70 8.29 -21.15
C GLN A 120 -7.86 7.40 -19.91
N ARG A 121 -8.05 6.08 -20.14
CA ARG A 121 -8.08 5.13 -19.02
C ARG A 121 -6.68 4.94 -18.42
N PRO A 122 -6.54 4.86 -17.09
CA PRO A 122 -5.28 4.52 -16.47
C PRO A 122 -4.72 3.21 -17.06
N PHE A 123 -3.44 3.23 -17.47
CA PHE A 123 -2.72 2.08 -18.04
C PHE A 123 -3.09 1.66 -19.48
N ASP A 124 -3.86 2.44 -20.26
CA ASP A 124 -4.05 2.16 -21.70
C ASP A 124 -2.75 2.35 -22.50
N SER A 125 -1.83 3.17 -22.00
CA SER A 125 -0.48 3.36 -22.56
C SER A 125 0.43 2.13 -22.43
N LEU A 126 0.10 1.15 -21.59
CA LEU A 126 0.90 -0.06 -21.41
C LEU A 126 0.78 -1.00 -22.62
N GLN A 127 1.73 -0.88 -23.57
CA GLN A 127 1.78 -1.68 -24.80
C GLN A 127 2.73 -2.87 -24.69
N SER A 128 3.73 -2.83 -23.80
CA SER A 128 4.67 -3.95 -23.62
C SER A 128 3.99 -5.18 -23.00
N PRO A 129 4.22 -6.40 -23.52
CA PRO A 129 3.66 -7.62 -22.94
C PRO A 129 4.10 -7.84 -21.51
N LEU A 130 5.36 -7.52 -21.19
CA LEU A 130 5.93 -7.66 -19.85
C LEU A 130 5.32 -6.65 -18.86
N GLY A 131 5.21 -5.37 -19.26
CA GLY A 131 4.58 -4.32 -18.44
C GLY A 131 3.11 -4.65 -18.18
N SER A 132 2.38 -5.11 -19.20
CA SER A 132 1.00 -5.53 -19.09
C SER A 132 0.84 -6.71 -18.12
N PHE A 133 1.70 -7.73 -18.18
CA PHE A 133 1.69 -8.85 -17.24
C PHE A 133 1.96 -8.39 -15.81
N LEU A 134 3.02 -7.61 -15.56
CA LEU A 134 3.41 -7.15 -14.24
C LEU A 134 2.35 -6.25 -13.57
N VAL A 135 1.67 -5.40 -14.35
CA VAL A 135 0.71 -4.42 -13.82
C VAL A 135 -0.71 -4.95 -13.80
N LYS A 136 -1.16 -5.62 -14.89
CA LYS A 136 -2.57 -6.04 -15.08
C LYS A 136 -2.86 -7.44 -14.52
N SER A 137 -1.84 -8.31 -14.32
CA SER A 137 -2.05 -9.67 -13.82
C SER A 137 -2.64 -9.70 -12.40
N PRO A 138 -3.75 -10.41 -12.18
CA PRO A 138 -4.35 -10.59 -10.85
C PRO A 138 -3.39 -11.28 -9.87
N TRP A 139 -2.62 -12.26 -10.34
CA TRP A 139 -1.66 -13.01 -9.54
C TRP A 139 -0.53 -12.14 -9.00
N MET A 140 0.02 -11.27 -9.85
CA MET A 140 1.06 -10.31 -9.43
C MET A 140 0.53 -9.30 -8.42
N ARG A 141 -0.72 -8.85 -8.59
CA ARG A 141 -1.36 -7.93 -7.65
C ARG A 141 -1.65 -8.58 -6.30
N SER A 142 -2.24 -9.78 -6.31
CA SER A 142 -2.54 -10.51 -5.07
C SER A 142 -1.27 -10.96 -4.35
N GLY A 143 -0.28 -11.49 -5.09
CA GLY A 143 1.02 -11.88 -4.51
C GLY A 143 1.73 -10.72 -3.84
N TYR A 144 1.76 -9.56 -4.47
CA TYR A 144 2.33 -8.34 -3.89
C TYR A 144 1.59 -7.91 -2.60
N ALA A 145 0.25 -7.93 -2.61
CA ALA A 145 -0.55 -7.60 -1.42
C ALA A 145 -0.28 -8.57 -0.26
N VAL A 146 -0.20 -9.86 -0.54
CA VAL A 146 0.10 -10.90 0.45
C VAL A 146 1.51 -10.71 1.04
N VAL A 147 2.53 -10.50 0.20
CA VAL A 147 3.91 -10.28 0.66
C VAL A 147 3.99 -9.04 1.56
N LYS A 148 3.32 -7.94 1.19
CA LYS A 148 3.26 -6.73 2.03
C LYS A 148 2.58 -7.00 3.37
N CYS A 149 1.44 -7.70 3.36
CA CYS A 149 0.70 -8.04 4.57
C CYS A 149 1.59 -8.82 5.56
N PHE A 150 2.27 -9.86 5.08
CA PHE A 150 3.20 -10.63 5.90
C PHE A 150 4.41 -9.81 6.36
N ALA A 151 4.95 -8.94 5.52
CA ALA A 151 6.05 -8.06 5.91
C ALA A 151 5.63 -7.11 7.04
N PHE A 152 4.50 -6.43 6.91
CA PHE A 152 4.01 -5.49 7.92
C PHE A 152 3.66 -6.19 9.23
N ALA A 153 2.81 -7.22 9.19
CA ALA A 153 2.39 -7.94 10.39
C ALA A 153 3.56 -8.66 11.07
N GLY A 154 4.45 -9.27 10.28
CA GLY A 154 5.61 -9.96 10.79
C GLY A 154 6.64 -9.04 11.43
N LEU A 155 6.91 -7.87 10.84
CA LEU A 155 7.82 -6.89 11.44
C LEU A 155 7.22 -6.28 12.72
N ALA A 156 5.91 -6.05 12.77
CA ALA A 156 5.22 -5.65 14.01
C ALA A 156 5.31 -6.73 15.09
N LEU A 157 5.20 -8.02 14.71
CA LEU A 157 5.42 -9.13 15.61
C LEU A 157 6.86 -9.14 16.14
N VAL A 158 7.87 -8.97 15.28
CA VAL A 158 9.28 -8.89 15.68
C VAL A 158 9.51 -7.75 16.67
N ASN A 159 8.88 -6.60 16.43
CA ASN A 159 8.94 -5.45 17.33
C ASN A 159 8.40 -5.77 18.76
N ALA A 160 7.34 -6.57 18.86
CA ALA A 160 6.84 -7.04 20.15
C ALA A 160 7.77 -8.11 20.77
N LEU A 161 8.22 -9.08 19.97
CA LEU A 161 9.11 -10.15 20.43
C LEU A 161 10.43 -9.61 20.97
N SER A 162 10.93 -8.49 20.45
CA SER A 162 12.15 -7.85 20.97
C SER A 162 12.01 -7.39 22.42
N LEU A 163 10.82 -6.93 22.83
CA LEU A 163 10.55 -6.60 24.24
C LEU A 163 10.46 -7.85 25.11
N TYR A 164 9.79 -8.92 24.63
CA TYR A 164 9.74 -10.19 25.36
C TYR A 164 11.13 -10.82 25.52
N ALA A 165 12.01 -10.61 24.55
CA ALA A 165 13.39 -11.08 24.64
C ALA A 165 14.21 -10.26 25.67
N ALA A 166 13.95 -8.95 25.80
CA ALA A 166 14.57 -8.11 26.82
C ALA A 166 14.15 -8.54 28.23
N ASP A 167 12.91 -9.06 28.40
CA ASP A 167 12.39 -9.61 29.65
C ASP A 167 12.80 -11.08 29.88
N GLY A 168 13.60 -11.68 28.96
CA GLY A 168 14.05 -13.07 29.05
C GLY A 168 12.99 -14.13 28.72
N ALA A 169 11.80 -13.72 28.28
CA ALA A 169 10.70 -14.64 27.96
C ALA A 169 10.85 -15.35 26.61
N VAL A 170 11.67 -14.79 25.69
CA VAL A 170 11.90 -15.30 24.33
C VAL A 170 13.39 -15.26 24.03
N SER A 171 13.91 -16.25 23.29
CA SER A 171 15.33 -16.28 22.92
C SER A 171 15.66 -15.20 21.88
N LEU A 172 16.83 -14.54 22.05
CA LEU A 172 17.34 -13.58 21.08
C LEU A 172 17.55 -14.18 19.69
N GLN A 173 17.90 -15.46 19.63
CA GLN A 173 18.07 -16.18 18.37
C GLN A 173 16.76 -16.28 17.58
N LEU A 174 15.63 -16.54 18.26
CA LEU A 174 14.31 -16.55 17.61
C LEU A 174 13.96 -15.19 17.06
N VAL A 175 14.19 -14.12 17.83
CA VAL A 175 13.93 -12.74 17.37
C VAL A 175 14.78 -12.41 16.13
N ALA A 176 16.09 -12.72 16.16
CA ALA A 176 17.00 -12.45 15.05
C ALA A 176 16.62 -13.23 13.78
N SER A 177 16.26 -14.51 13.90
CA SER A 177 15.83 -15.34 12.77
C SER A 177 14.52 -14.83 12.18
N THR A 178 13.54 -14.54 13.02
CA THR A 178 12.22 -14.01 12.60
C THR A 178 12.38 -12.63 11.94
N HIS A 179 13.20 -11.74 12.51
CA HIS A 179 13.52 -10.44 11.93
C HIS A 179 14.12 -10.57 10.53
N THR A 180 15.09 -11.50 10.36
CA THR A 180 15.72 -11.71 9.05
C THR A 180 14.70 -12.14 8.00
N VAL A 181 13.80 -13.06 8.32
CA VAL A 181 12.74 -13.50 7.39
C VAL A 181 11.86 -12.34 6.96
N PHE A 182 11.31 -11.56 7.90
CA PHE A 182 10.39 -10.49 7.55
C PHE A 182 11.07 -9.28 6.90
N ARG A 183 12.36 -9.05 7.21
CA ARG A 183 13.17 -8.06 6.51
C ARG A 183 13.41 -8.45 5.04
N VAL A 184 13.64 -9.73 4.76
CA VAL A 184 13.73 -10.24 3.39
C VAL A 184 12.40 -10.06 2.66
N LEU A 185 11.26 -10.36 3.31
CA LEU A 185 9.94 -10.10 2.72
C LEU A 185 9.70 -8.62 2.41
N ALA A 186 10.18 -7.71 3.25
CA ALA A 186 10.11 -6.27 2.98
C ALA A 186 10.92 -5.89 1.72
N TRP A 187 12.11 -6.46 1.52
CA TRP A 187 12.89 -6.26 0.30
C TRP A 187 12.22 -6.89 -0.93
N ILE A 188 11.60 -8.05 -0.80
CA ILE A 188 10.82 -8.67 -1.87
C ILE A 188 9.63 -7.77 -2.25
N ALA A 189 8.90 -7.22 -1.26
CA ALA A 189 7.83 -6.25 -1.51
C ALA A 189 8.35 -5.00 -2.25
N THR A 190 9.54 -4.52 -1.89
CA THR A 190 10.20 -3.39 -2.58
C THR A 190 10.55 -3.75 -4.02
N GLY A 191 11.07 -4.94 -4.26
CA GLY A 191 11.30 -5.47 -5.62
C GLY A 191 10.02 -5.51 -6.46
N PHE A 192 8.91 -6.00 -5.89
CA PHE A 192 7.60 -5.96 -6.55
C PHE A 192 7.12 -4.53 -6.82
N CYS A 193 7.34 -3.61 -5.89
CA CYS A 193 7.00 -2.21 -6.05
C CYS A 193 7.71 -1.61 -7.26
N LEU A 194 9.02 -1.82 -7.39
CA LEU A 194 9.82 -1.34 -8.51
C LEU A 194 9.45 -2.04 -9.83
N ALA A 195 9.36 -3.37 -9.82
CA ALA A 195 9.01 -4.15 -11.03
C ALA A 195 7.66 -3.73 -11.64
N ARG A 196 6.70 -3.32 -10.81
CA ARG A 196 5.39 -2.82 -11.26
C ARG A 196 5.38 -1.34 -11.59
N GLY A 197 6.24 -0.54 -10.96
CA GLY A 197 6.31 0.90 -11.16
C GLY A 197 7.10 1.31 -12.40
N ILE A 198 8.26 0.68 -12.63
CA ILE A 198 9.17 1.04 -13.70
C ILE A 198 8.53 0.99 -15.09
N PRO A 199 7.82 -0.08 -15.50
CA PRO A 199 7.17 -0.10 -16.81
C PRO A 199 6.16 1.02 -17.02
N VAL A 200 5.38 1.33 -15.97
CA VAL A 200 4.39 2.42 -16.02
C VAL A 200 5.07 3.76 -16.26
N VAL A 201 6.17 4.02 -15.55
CA VAL A 201 6.92 5.28 -15.69
C VAL A 201 7.55 5.40 -17.09
N ILE A 202 8.21 4.34 -17.58
CA ILE A 202 8.88 4.35 -18.88
C ILE A 202 7.87 4.60 -20.02
N GLU A 203 6.76 3.85 -20.04
CA GLU A 203 5.78 3.96 -21.12
C GLU A 203 4.99 5.28 -21.06
N ALA A 204 4.63 5.74 -19.85
CA ALA A 204 3.96 7.01 -19.69
C ALA A 204 4.85 8.21 -20.12
N MET A 205 6.13 8.19 -19.73
CA MET A 205 7.08 9.22 -20.16
C MET A 205 7.32 9.20 -21.67
N ALA A 206 7.44 8.02 -22.29
CA ALA A 206 7.57 7.89 -23.73
C ALA A 206 6.36 8.49 -24.47
N THR A 207 5.14 8.25 -23.97
CA THR A 207 3.91 8.80 -24.54
C THR A 207 3.86 10.32 -24.43
N LEU A 208 4.23 10.89 -23.29
CA LEU A 208 4.24 12.34 -23.07
C LEU A 208 5.27 13.04 -23.97
N ILE A 209 6.49 12.50 -24.08
CA ILE A 209 7.53 13.05 -24.96
C ILE A 209 7.10 12.98 -26.44
N SER A 210 6.43 11.90 -26.85
CA SER A 210 5.93 11.78 -28.22
C SER A 210 4.83 12.80 -28.52
N ALA A 211 3.90 13.03 -27.61
CA ALA A 211 2.84 14.03 -27.75
C ALA A 211 3.42 15.46 -27.89
N GLU A 212 4.38 15.80 -27.05
CA GLU A 212 5.07 17.11 -27.11
C GLU A 212 5.82 17.32 -28.44
N ASN A 213 6.48 16.29 -28.97
CA ASN A 213 7.21 16.36 -30.23
C ASN A 213 6.29 16.50 -31.48
N HIS A 214 5.04 16.07 -31.39
CA HIS A 214 4.07 16.19 -32.48
C HIS A 214 3.19 17.44 -32.38
N GLY A 215 3.41 18.31 -31.40
CA GLY A 215 2.66 19.57 -31.23
C GLY A 215 1.18 19.37 -30.91
N GLU A 216 0.77 18.17 -30.48
CA GLU A 216 -0.57 17.91 -29.98
C GLU A 216 -0.63 18.36 -28.51
N GLU A 217 -1.29 19.50 -28.25
CA GLU A 217 -1.67 19.83 -26.87
C GLU A 217 -2.54 18.66 -26.33
N PRO A 218 -2.29 18.19 -25.12
CA PRO A 218 -3.14 17.18 -24.52
C PRO A 218 -4.56 17.75 -24.35
N SER A 219 -5.45 17.28 -25.21
CA SER A 219 -6.88 17.65 -25.24
C SER A 219 -7.64 17.21 -23.99
#